data_f7eafb549c3718e1aab93501540cf5a8
#
_entry.id   f7eafb549c3718e1aab93501540cf5a8
#
_cell.length_a   1.000
_cell.length_b   1.000
_cell.length_c   1.000
_cell.angle_alpha   90.00
_cell.angle_beta   90.00
_cell.angle_gamma   90.00
#
_symmetry.space_group_name_H-M   'P 1'
#
loop_
_entity.id
_entity.type
_entity.pdbx_description
1 polymer ?
#
loop_
_entity_poly.entity_id
_entity_poly.type
_entity_poly.pdbx_seq_one_letter_code
_entity_poly.pdbx_strand_id
1 'polypeptide(L)'
;MLHPSASKHLWLALSPHGYGHAAMTAPVIQALRRRRPELRLTIQTALPRSFLDERYGSDFVHVPEIPDFGLKMLSATNVDLDASAEGYRRLHADFIGLVEGEAARLRDARPDAVVANVPYATLAAAARAGIPAVALSSLNWADMYRHYLGDRPEAAAIWAEMRDAYDSARAFLRATPAMEMPSIGNVVDIGTVARRGRNRRDELPGPAAARLGLVAFGGIDHDLSMARWPRLEGWTWASAQDCPPERDDILSWRELGLPFADLVASVDVIVTKPGYGTFTEAGLSGVPVLYVARPDWPESPAMDLWLMAHTRALAVTVEEMLGDLESQLRTLFSLPSQDVAQAMGNEEAAEFIDRLLLAEVGTCESS
;
A
#
# COMPACT_ATOMS: atom_id res chain seq x y z
N MET A 1 -19.93 -33.87 -17.36
CA MET A 1 -19.99 -33.33 -16.01
C MET A 1 -18.61 -32.78 -15.69
N LEU A 2 -18.47 -31.48 -15.64
CA LEU A 2 -17.21 -30.85 -15.20
C LEU A 2 -17.09 -31.14 -13.70
N HIS A 3 -16.05 -31.86 -13.29
CA HIS A 3 -15.72 -31.99 -11.88
C HIS A 3 -15.56 -30.57 -11.33
N PRO A 4 -16.15 -30.23 -10.16
CA PRO A 4 -15.88 -28.95 -9.52
C PRO A 4 -14.37 -28.89 -9.29
N SER A 5 -13.70 -27.93 -9.92
CA SER A 5 -12.29 -27.64 -9.64
C SER A 5 -12.15 -27.45 -8.14
N ALA A 6 -11.25 -28.19 -7.50
CA ALA A 6 -11.00 -28.05 -6.08
C ALA A 6 -10.75 -26.57 -5.75
N SER A 7 -11.41 -26.08 -4.68
CA SER A 7 -11.26 -24.69 -4.23
C SER A 7 -9.79 -24.35 -4.02
N LYS A 8 -9.27 -23.37 -4.76
CA LYS A 8 -7.89 -22.93 -4.66
C LYS A 8 -7.68 -22.09 -3.39
N HIS A 9 -6.49 -22.19 -2.79
CA HIS A 9 -6.12 -21.49 -1.56
C HIS A 9 -4.97 -20.52 -1.82
N LEU A 10 -5.21 -19.23 -1.64
CA LEU A 10 -4.21 -18.18 -1.70
C LEU A 10 -3.79 -17.74 -0.30
N TRP A 11 -2.48 -17.69 -0.07
CA TRP A 11 -1.89 -17.06 1.10
C TRP A 11 -1.39 -15.67 0.72
N LEU A 12 -1.94 -14.63 1.37
CA LEU A 12 -1.59 -13.23 1.17
C LEU A 12 -0.82 -12.73 2.39
N ALA A 13 0.47 -12.46 2.23
CA ALA A 13 1.31 -11.86 3.25
C ALA A 13 1.42 -10.35 3.06
N LEU A 14 1.08 -9.56 4.08
CA LEU A 14 1.07 -8.10 4.01
C LEU A 14 1.98 -7.49 5.06
N SER A 15 2.87 -6.58 4.64
CA SER A 15 3.63 -5.76 5.56
C SER A 15 2.71 -4.92 6.45
N PRO A 16 2.96 -4.88 7.77
CA PRO A 16 2.20 -4.04 8.68
C PRO A 16 2.69 -2.57 8.71
N HIS A 17 3.61 -2.21 7.83
CA HIS A 17 4.18 -0.85 7.70
C HIS A 17 3.15 0.16 7.17
N GLY A 18 1.98 0.23 7.80
CA GLY A 18 0.88 1.10 7.42
C GLY A 18 -0.17 0.42 6.51
N TYR A 19 -1.23 1.16 6.24
CA TYR A 19 -2.42 0.63 5.55
C TYR A 19 -2.26 0.52 4.03
N GLY A 20 -1.21 1.10 3.44
CA GLY A 20 -1.00 1.16 1.99
C GLY A 20 -0.86 -0.21 1.33
N HIS A 21 -0.19 -1.15 1.99
CA HIS A 21 0.02 -2.51 1.48
C HIS A 21 -1.29 -3.27 1.30
N ALA A 22 -2.19 -3.17 2.25
CA ALA A 22 -3.52 -3.76 2.13
C ALA A 22 -4.40 -3.02 1.10
N ALA A 23 -4.31 -1.68 1.04
CA ALA A 23 -5.04 -0.90 0.04
C ALA A 23 -4.62 -1.25 -1.40
N MET A 24 -3.33 -1.52 -1.64
CA MET A 24 -2.81 -1.96 -2.94
C MET A 24 -3.32 -3.36 -3.31
N THR A 25 -3.31 -4.32 -2.41
CA THR A 25 -3.63 -5.71 -2.76
C THR A 25 -5.13 -6.00 -2.80
N ALA A 26 -5.96 -5.25 -2.09
CA ALA A 26 -7.41 -5.49 -2.04
C ALA A 26 -8.10 -5.47 -3.42
N PRO A 27 -7.85 -4.50 -4.33
CA PRO A 27 -8.46 -4.52 -5.67
C PRO A 27 -8.01 -5.70 -6.53
N VAL A 28 -6.78 -6.18 -6.35
CA VAL A 28 -6.26 -7.39 -7.02
C VAL A 28 -6.99 -8.64 -6.52
N ILE A 29 -7.16 -8.77 -5.20
CA ILE A 29 -7.92 -9.89 -4.62
C ILE A 29 -9.39 -9.85 -5.06
N GLN A 30 -10.00 -8.67 -5.17
CA GLN A 30 -11.35 -8.52 -5.70
C GLN A 30 -11.43 -8.96 -7.19
N ALA A 31 -10.45 -8.59 -8.01
CA ALA A 31 -10.34 -9.03 -9.40
C ALA A 31 -10.17 -10.56 -9.48
N LEU A 32 -9.33 -11.13 -8.63
CA LEU A 32 -9.11 -12.58 -8.58
C LEU A 32 -10.36 -13.34 -8.11
N ARG A 33 -11.10 -12.84 -7.12
CA ARG A 33 -12.37 -13.44 -6.67
C ARG A 33 -13.46 -13.40 -7.74
N ARG A 34 -13.49 -12.40 -8.64
CA ARG A 34 -14.39 -12.42 -9.80
C ARG A 34 -14.07 -13.57 -10.77
N ARG A 35 -12.79 -13.91 -10.90
CA ARG A 35 -12.32 -15.04 -11.73
C ARG A 35 -12.53 -16.39 -11.04
N ARG A 36 -12.38 -16.39 -9.69
CA ARG A 36 -12.46 -17.57 -8.81
C ARG A 36 -13.33 -17.30 -7.60
N PRO A 37 -14.67 -17.40 -7.73
CA PRO A 37 -15.57 -17.16 -6.59
C PRO A 37 -15.31 -18.09 -5.39
N GLU A 38 -14.81 -19.30 -5.63
CA GLU A 38 -14.51 -20.32 -4.61
C GLU A 38 -13.10 -20.14 -3.96
N LEU A 39 -12.40 -19.03 -4.23
CA LEU A 39 -11.06 -18.81 -3.71
C LEU A 39 -11.07 -18.72 -2.20
N ARG A 40 -10.36 -19.64 -1.54
CA ARG A 40 -10.05 -19.53 -0.12
C ARG A 40 -8.88 -18.57 0.07
N LEU A 41 -9.00 -17.67 1.03
CA LEU A 41 -7.99 -16.64 1.31
C LEU A 41 -7.51 -16.78 2.75
N THR A 42 -6.20 -16.81 2.95
CA THR A 42 -5.56 -16.55 4.24
C THR A 42 -4.78 -15.24 4.14
N ILE A 43 -4.95 -14.33 5.10
CA ILE A 43 -4.20 -13.06 5.18
C ILE A 43 -3.30 -13.11 6.41
N GLN A 44 -1.99 -13.03 6.18
CA GLN A 44 -0.96 -12.97 7.22
C GLN A 44 -0.48 -11.53 7.35
N THR A 45 -0.79 -10.90 8.47
CA THR A 45 -0.38 -9.52 8.79
C THR A 45 -0.73 -9.17 10.23
N ALA A 46 0.03 -8.25 10.83
CA ALA A 46 -0.31 -7.66 12.13
C ALA A 46 -1.32 -6.50 12.04
N LEU A 47 -1.84 -6.18 10.85
CA LEU A 47 -2.90 -5.17 10.70
C LEU A 47 -4.20 -5.61 11.39
N PRO A 48 -5.01 -4.68 11.94
CA PRO A 48 -6.25 -5.01 12.63
C PRO A 48 -7.26 -5.75 11.73
N ARG A 49 -7.93 -6.78 12.27
CA ARG A 49 -8.95 -7.55 11.57
C ARG A 49 -10.07 -6.67 11.02
N SER A 50 -10.54 -5.70 11.78
CA SER A 50 -11.61 -4.78 11.35
C SER A 50 -11.26 -3.98 10.10
N PHE A 51 -9.99 -3.56 9.98
CA PHE A 51 -9.51 -2.89 8.77
C PHE A 51 -9.44 -3.84 7.57
N LEU A 52 -9.04 -5.10 7.80
CA LEU A 52 -8.99 -6.12 6.75
C LEU A 52 -10.42 -6.49 6.27
N ASP A 53 -11.38 -6.60 7.18
CA ASP A 53 -12.80 -6.89 6.85
C ASP A 53 -13.38 -5.81 5.92
N GLU A 54 -13.05 -4.54 6.15
CA GLU A 54 -13.49 -3.43 5.29
C GLU A 54 -12.93 -3.56 3.85
N ARG A 55 -11.69 -4.04 3.70
CA ARG A 55 -10.98 -4.10 2.42
C ARG A 55 -11.22 -5.39 1.63
N TYR A 56 -11.29 -6.52 2.32
CA TYR A 56 -11.35 -7.86 1.69
C TYR A 56 -12.69 -8.57 1.89
N GLY A 57 -13.61 -7.99 2.68
CA GLY A 57 -14.79 -8.71 3.20
C GLY A 57 -14.38 -9.65 4.34
N SER A 58 -15.35 -10.30 4.99
CA SER A 58 -15.12 -11.12 6.19
C SER A 58 -14.69 -12.56 5.89
N ASP A 59 -14.75 -12.99 4.62
CA ASP A 59 -14.46 -14.37 4.22
C ASP A 59 -12.97 -14.59 3.96
N PHE A 60 -12.19 -14.71 5.03
CA PHE A 60 -10.78 -15.11 5.02
C PHE A 60 -10.32 -15.58 6.40
N VAL A 61 -9.25 -16.37 6.43
CA VAL A 61 -8.52 -16.71 7.66
C VAL A 61 -7.50 -15.60 7.93
N HIS A 62 -7.46 -15.09 9.18
CA HIS A 62 -6.48 -14.10 9.60
C HIS A 62 -5.38 -14.75 10.45
N VAL A 63 -4.12 -14.57 10.04
CA VAL A 63 -2.91 -14.92 10.80
C VAL A 63 -2.26 -13.61 11.25
N PRO A 64 -2.39 -13.21 12.55
CA PRO A 64 -2.04 -11.88 13.02
C PRO A 64 -0.54 -11.67 13.28
N GLU A 65 0.31 -12.58 12.83
CA GLU A 65 1.76 -12.57 13.01
C GLU A 65 2.46 -12.61 11.66
N ILE A 66 3.47 -11.75 11.48
CA ILE A 66 4.28 -11.75 10.28
C ILE A 66 5.72 -11.34 10.61
N PRO A 67 6.75 -11.99 10.04
CA PRO A 67 8.14 -11.61 10.22
C PRO A 67 8.52 -10.43 9.30
N ASP A 68 7.86 -9.32 9.48
CA ASP A 68 8.07 -8.09 8.72
C ASP A 68 7.63 -6.88 9.53
N PHE A 69 8.35 -5.76 9.39
CA PHE A 69 8.00 -4.49 10.02
C PHE A 69 8.27 -3.28 9.11
N GLY A 70 8.91 -3.50 7.96
CA GLY A 70 9.37 -2.45 7.07
C GLY A 70 10.47 -1.59 7.68
N LEU A 71 10.19 -0.32 7.92
CA LEU A 71 11.08 0.61 8.62
C LEU A 71 10.39 1.13 9.88
N LYS A 72 11.17 1.39 10.94
CA LYS A 72 10.68 2.10 12.12
C LYS A 72 10.61 3.59 11.81
N MET A 73 9.51 4.23 12.20
CA MET A 73 9.23 5.62 11.86
C MET A 73 9.26 6.49 13.11
N LEU A 74 9.89 7.66 13.03
CA LEU A 74 9.80 8.74 14.02
C LEU A 74 8.53 9.58 13.80
N SER A 75 8.16 9.77 12.54
CA SER A 75 6.94 10.49 12.14
C SER A 75 6.43 9.94 10.81
N ALA A 76 5.35 10.49 10.29
CA ALA A 76 4.80 10.10 8.98
C ALA A 76 5.79 10.21 7.81
N THR A 77 6.86 11.01 7.98
CA THR A 77 7.85 11.27 6.92
C THR A 77 9.28 10.87 7.29
N ASN A 78 9.62 10.71 8.57
CA ASN A 78 10.98 10.50 9.04
C ASN A 78 11.21 9.07 9.54
N VAL A 79 12.27 8.43 9.05
CA VAL A 79 12.69 7.07 9.45
C VAL A 79 13.56 7.15 10.72
N ASP A 80 13.31 6.25 11.67
CA ASP A 80 14.22 5.96 12.78
C ASP A 80 15.28 4.96 12.30
N LEU A 81 16.44 5.47 11.91
CA LEU A 81 17.52 4.66 11.35
C LEU A 81 18.09 3.66 12.35
N ASP A 82 18.26 4.07 13.62
CA ASP A 82 18.87 3.21 14.64
C ASP A 82 17.89 2.11 15.09
N ALA A 83 16.63 2.44 15.32
CA ALA A 83 15.62 1.44 15.65
C ALA A 83 15.34 0.50 14.46
N SER A 84 15.42 0.99 13.22
CA SER A 84 15.30 0.17 12.02
C SER A 84 16.49 -0.80 11.89
N ALA A 85 17.73 -0.32 12.05
CA ALA A 85 18.93 -1.15 12.00
C ALA A 85 18.90 -2.25 13.07
N GLU A 86 18.52 -1.91 14.31
CA GLU A 86 18.37 -2.90 15.38
C GLU A 86 17.27 -3.93 15.07
N GLY A 87 16.14 -3.48 14.51
CA GLY A 87 15.07 -4.38 14.08
C GLY A 87 15.55 -5.40 13.04
N TYR A 88 16.28 -4.93 12.04
CA TYR A 88 16.84 -5.81 11.00
C TYR A 88 17.92 -6.74 11.53
N ARG A 89 18.83 -6.28 12.40
CA ARG A 89 19.81 -7.14 13.04
C ARG A 89 19.13 -8.29 13.81
N ARG A 90 18.06 -8.02 14.54
CA ARG A 90 17.28 -9.05 15.25
C ARG A 90 16.58 -10.01 14.31
N LEU A 91 15.93 -9.49 13.25
CA LEU A 91 15.22 -10.31 12.27
C LEU A 91 16.17 -11.28 11.54
N HIS A 92 17.39 -10.82 11.25
CA HIS A 92 18.41 -11.58 10.52
C HIS A 92 19.39 -12.33 11.42
N ALA A 93 19.28 -12.26 12.76
CA ALA A 93 20.15 -12.98 13.68
C ALA A 93 20.08 -14.51 13.49
N ASP A 94 18.91 -15.04 13.12
CA ASP A 94 18.71 -16.43 12.68
C ASP A 94 17.67 -16.44 11.54
N PHE A 95 18.03 -15.85 10.40
CA PHE A 95 17.13 -15.75 9.26
C PHE A 95 16.74 -17.12 8.69
N ILE A 96 17.67 -18.09 8.72
CA ILE A 96 17.41 -19.46 8.27
C ILE A 96 16.36 -20.12 9.16
N GLY A 97 16.49 -20.05 10.48
CA GLY A 97 15.51 -20.61 11.41
C GLY A 97 14.13 -19.94 11.29
N LEU A 98 14.10 -18.62 11.08
CA LEU A 98 12.88 -17.88 10.82
C LEU A 98 12.18 -18.36 9.53
N VAL A 99 12.92 -18.50 8.44
CA VAL A 99 12.40 -18.98 7.15
C VAL A 99 11.88 -20.44 7.27
N GLU A 100 12.59 -21.31 8.00
CA GLU A 100 12.11 -22.69 8.23
C GLU A 100 10.82 -22.73 9.05
N GLY A 101 10.69 -21.88 10.07
CA GLY A 101 9.46 -21.77 10.86
C GLY A 101 8.25 -21.33 10.02
N GLU A 102 8.44 -20.31 9.18
CA GLU A 102 7.40 -19.85 8.25
C GLU A 102 7.12 -20.90 7.16
N ALA A 103 8.13 -21.60 6.65
CA ALA A 103 7.94 -22.69 5.69
C ALA A 103 7.14 -23.86 6.29
N ALA A 104 7.35 -24.20 7.56
CA ALA A 104 6.53 -25.19 8.26
C ALA A 104 5.06 -24.75 8.35
N ARG A 105 4.82 -23.49 8.71
CA ARG A 105 3.46 -22.89 8.73
C ARG A 105 2.77 -22.98 7.36
N LEU A 106 3.48 -22.67 6.29
CA LEU A 106 2.95 -22.77 4.91
C LEU A 106 2.67 -24.22 4.50
N ARG A 107 3.56 -25.18 4.86
CA ARG A 107 3.32 -26.62 4.60
C ARG A 107 2.07 -27.13 5.32
N ASP A 108 1.83 -26.68 6.55
CA ASP A 108 0.64 -27.08 7.33
C ASP A 108 -0.64 -26.48 6.72
N ALA A 109 -0.60 -25.22 6.31
CA ALA A 109 -1.74 -24.52 5.70
C ALA A 109 -2.03 -24.97 4.26
N ARG A 110 -1.02 -25.48 3.55
CA ARG A 110 -1.09 -25.97 2.17
C ARG A 110 -1.77 -25.00 1.20
N PRO A 111 -1.31 -23.75 1.08
CA PRO A 111 -1.83 -22.88 0.03
C PRO A 111 -1.33 -23.34 -1.35
N ASP A 112 -2.13 -23.09 -2.40
CA ASP A 112 -1.75 -23.34 -3.78
C ASP A 112 -0.75 -22.29 -4.29
N ALA A 113 -0.78 -21.07 -3.74
CA ALA A 113 0.15 -19.99 -4.04
C ALA A 113 0.27 -19.00 -2.90
N VAL A 114 1.38 -18.25 -2.90
CA VAL A 114 1.67 -17.15 -1.97
C VAL A 114 1.79 -15.84 -2.74
N VAL A 115 1.16 -14.78 -2.24
CA VAL A 115 1.39 -13.40 -2.67
C VAL A 115 1.93 -12.61 -1.50
N ALA A 116 3.05 -11.91 -1.67
CA ALA A 116 3.64 -11.06 -0.64
C ALA A 116 3.65 -9.59 -1.08
N ASN A 117 3.05 -8.74 -0.28
CA ASN A 117 3.17 -7.28 -0.40
C ASN A 117 3.67 -6.70 0.94
N VAL A 118 4.93 -6.64 1.24
CA VAL A 118 6.13 -7.06 0.52
C VAL A 118 7.09 -7.82 1.45
N PRO A 119 6.59 -8.71 2.36
CA PRO A 119 7.40 -9.50 3.26
C PRO A 119 8.27 -10.52 2.52
N TYR A 120 9.56 -10.25 2.43
CA TYR A 120 10.51 -11.12 1.72
C TYR A 120 10.75 -12.46 2.42
N ALA A 121 10.70 -12.50 3.75
CA ALA A 121 10.87 -13.75 4.50
C ALA A 121 9.79 -14.77 4.14
N THR A 122 8.55 -14.34 3.89
CA THR A 122 7.47 -15.23 3.45
C THR A 122 7.72 -15.77 2.04
N LEU A 123 8.37 -15.00 1.14
CA LEU A 123 8.76 -15.49 -0.20
C LEU A 123 9.84 -16.56 -0.09
N ALA A 124 10.88 -16.35 0.72
CA ALA A 124 11.90 -17.36 1.00
C ALA A 124 11.29 -18.63 1.61
N ALA A 125 10.34 -18.46 2.53
CA ALA A 125 9.63 -19.58 3.15
C ALA A 125 8.76 -20.35 2.15
N ALA A 126 8.09 -19.66 1.23
CA ALA A 126 7.32 -20.29 0.16
C ALA A 126 8.22 -21.14 -0.76
N ALA A 127 9.38 -20.59 -1.16
CA ALA A 127 10.36 -21.32 -1.95
C ALA A 127 10.87 -22.57 -1.18
N ARG A 128 11.16 -22.44 0.11
CA ARG A 128 11.58 -23.54 0.98
C ARG A 128 10.49 -24.61 1.18
N ALA A 129 9.23 -24.20 1.11
CA ALA A 129 8.07 -25.11 1.19
C ALA A 129 7.71 -25.72 -0.18
N GLY A 130 8.33 -25.31 -1.28
CA GLY A 130 7.97 -25.73 -2.64
C GLY A 130 6.65 -25.14 -3.15
N ILE A 131 6.20 -24.02 -2.58
CA ILE A 131 4.94 -23.37 -2.94
C ILE A 131 5.24 -22.19 -3.86
N PRO A 132 4.57 -22.08 -5.03
CA PRO A 132 4.79 -20.98 -5.94
C PRO A 132 4.40 -19.65 -5.30
N ALA A 133 5.28 -18.65 -5.43
CA ALA A 133 5.09 -17.33 -4.82
C ALA A 133 5.36 -16.20 -5.81
N VAL A 134 4.72 -15.06 -5.57
CA VAL A 134 4.92 -13.79 -6.28
C VAL A 134 4.95 -12.64 -5.29
N ALA A 135 5.88 -11.68 -5.51
CA ALA A 135 5.83 -10.39 -4.85
C ALA A 135 4.95 -9.42 -5.67
N LEU A 136 4.24 -8.52 -4.99
CA LEU A 136 3.44 -7.46 -5.63
C LEU A 136 3.61 -6.18 -4.83
N SER A 137 4.28 -5.16 -5.36
CA SER A 137 4.42 -3.87 -4.69
C SER A 137 4.96 -2.79 -5.64
N SER A 138 4.92 -1.53 -5.18
CA SER A 138 5.60 -0.37 -5.75
C SER A 138 6.98 -0.11 -5.14
N LEU A 139 7.33 -0.81 -4.06
CA LEU A 139 8.62 -0.76 -3.37
C LEU A 139 9.07 -2.16 -2.97
N ASN A 140 10.37 -2.31 -2.63
CA ASN A 140 10.88 -3.51 -1.97
C ASN A 140 11.78 -3.13 -0.78
N TRP A 141 11.82 -3.99 0.24
CA TRP A 141 12.61 -3.69 1.44
C TRP A 141 14.12 -3.83 1.23
N ALA A 142 14.60 -4.56 0.22
CA ALA A 142 16.03 -4.69 -0.04
C ALA A 142 16.64 -3.35 -0.51
N ASP A 143 16.04 -2.70 -1.50
CA ASP A 143 16.51 -1.39 -1.98
C ASP A 143 16.25 -0.27 -0.96
N MET A 144 15.11 -0.33 -0.23
CA MET A 144 14.83 0.58 0.88
C MET A 144 15.86 0.44 2.02
N TYR A 145 16.19 -0.79 2.41
CA TYR A 145 17.22 -1.07 3.41
C TYR A 145 18.58 -0.54 2.96
N ARG A 146 18.98 -0.82 1.73
CA ARG A 146 20.25 -0.34 1.17
C ARG A 146 20.32 1.17 1.15
N HIS A 147 19.24 1.86 0.82
CA HIS A 147 19.17 3.32 0.79
C HIS A 147 19.40 3.94 2.18
N TYR A 148 18.72 3.42 3.21
CA TYR A 148 18.77 4.02 4.54
C TYR A 148 19.86 3.47 5.46
N LEU A 149 20.26 2.22 5.27
CA LEU A 149 21.10 1.48 6.20
C LEU A 149 22.33 0.83 5.52
N GLY A 150 22.57 1.15 4.25
CA GLY A 150 23.66 0.55 3.45
C GLY A 150 25.06 0.75 3.99
N ASP A 151 25.27 1.79 4.80
CA ASP A 151 26.58 2.10 5.42
C ASP A 151 26.83 1.34 6.75
N ARG A 152 25.86 0.53 7.23
CA ARG A 152 26.03 -0.26 8.46
C ARG A 152 26.94 -1.47 8.22
N PRO A 153 27.70 -1.91 9.23
CA PRO A 153 28.65 -3.03 9.06
C PRO A 153 28.00 -4.34 8.58
N GLU A 154 26.78 -4.62 9.03
CA GLU A 154 25.99 -5.79 8.69
C GLU A 154 25.22 -5.69 7.36
N ALA A 155 25.22 -4.50 6.75
CA ALA A 155 24.32 -4.17 5.64
C ALA A 155 24.45 -5.11 4.44
N ALA A 156 25.67 -5.46 4.06
CA ALA A 156 25.89 -6.30 2.88
C ALA A 156 25.27 -7.70 3.01
N ALA A 157 25.35 -8.32 4.19
CA ALA A 157 24.83 -9.64 4.45
C ALA A 157 23.28 -9.62 4.48
N ILE A 158 22.69 -8.70 5.25
CA ILE A 158 21.24 -8.55 5.37
C ILE A 158 20.61 -8.22 4.01
N TRP A 159 21.20 -7.29 3.27
CA TRP A 159 20.74 -6.94 1.93
C TRP A 159 20.78 -8.13 0.95
N ALA A 160 21.84 -8.95 1.01
CA ALA A 160 21.93 -10.15 0.17
C ALA A 160 20.82 -11.16 0.48
N GLU A 161 20.54 -11.43 1.75
CA GLU A 161 19.46 -12.31 2.18
C GLU A 161 18.07 -11.80 1.72
N MET A 162 17.83 -10.48 1.82
CA MET A 162 16.59 -9.86 1.32
C MET A 162 16.44 -10.02 -0.20
N ARG A 163 17.48 -9.69 -0.95
CA ARG A 163 17.51 -9.81 -2.42
C ARG A 163 17.25 -11.26 -2.85
N ASP A 164 17.98 -12.20 -2.27
CA ASP A 164 17.86 -13.63 -2.61
C ASP A 164 16.45 -14.16 -2.28
N ALA A 165 15.82 -13.64 -1.22
CA ALA A 165 14.44 -13.95 -0.88
C ALA A 165 13.45 -13.41 -1.94
N TYR A 166 13.63 -12.18 -2.45
CA TYR A 166 12.80 -11.67 -3.54
C TYR A 166 13.02 -12.43 -4.84
N ASP A 167 14.28 -12.75 -5.19
CA ASP A 167 14.62 -13.48 -6.39
C ASP A 167 14.16 -14.94 -6.37
N SER A 168 13.83 -15.50 -5.20
CA SER A 168 13.24 -16.82 -5.05
C SER A 168 11.77 -16.90 -5.53
N ALA A 169 11.08 -15.78 -5.66
CA ALA A 169 9.72 -15.72 -6.19
C ALA A 169 9.70 -15.93 -7.70
N ARG A 170 8.54 -16.34 -8.25
CA ARG A 170 8.33 -16.48 -9.71
C ARG A 170 8.45 -15.15 -10.44
N ALA A 171 8.05 -14.07 -9.80
CA ALA A 171 8.18 -12.70 -10.28
C ALA A 171 8.00 -11.72 -9.13
N PHE A 172 8.52 -10.51 -9.31
CA PHE A 172 8.14 -9.33 -8.57
C PHE A 172 7.25 -8.46 -9.46
N LEU A 173 5.95 -8.45 -9.24
CA LEU A 173 5.00 -7.59 -9.96
C LEU A 173 5.15 -6.16 -9.44
N ARG A 174 5.84 -5.31 -10.24
CA ARG A 174 6.10 -3.92 -9.89
C ARG A 174 4.95 -3.05 -10.37
N ALA A 175 4.11 -2.60 -9.42
CA ALA A 175 2.91 -1.81 -9.71
C ALA A 175 3.25 -0.33 -9.93
N THR A 176 2.83 0.23 -11.06
CA THR A 176 3.03 1.65 -11.40
C THR A 176 2.13 2.58 -10.56
N PRO A 177 2.65 3.73 -10.02
CA PRO A 177 4.04 4.16 -10.00
C PRO A 177 4.89 3.39 -8.99
N ALA A 178 6.18 3.21 -9.28
CA ALA A 178 7.08 2.44 -8.43
C ALA A 178 8.46 3.04 -8.35
N MET A 179 9.17 2.76 -7.26
CA MET A 179 10.60 3.03 -7.19
C MET A 179 11.37 2.17 -8.20
N GLU A 180 12.59 2.60 -8.54
CA GLU A 180 13.54 1.72 -9.20
C GLU A 180 13.91 0.55 -8.28
N MET A 181 14.05 -0.65 -8.87
CA MET A 181 14.34 -1.88 -8.13
C MET A 181 15.57 -2.58 -8.69
N PRO A 182 16.75 -1.93 -8.68
CA PRO A 182 17.95 -2.46 -9.33
C PRO A 182 18.46 -3.75 -8.68
N SER A 183 18.07 -4.04 -7.45
CA SER A 183 18.49 -5.25 -6.72
C SER A 183 17.68 -6.50 -7.09
N ILE A 184 16.54 -6.37 -7.77
CA ILE A 184 15.60 -7.45 -8.01
C ILE A 184 15.70 -7.92 -9.46
N GLY A 185 16.02 -9.21 -9.66
CA GLY A 185 16.30 -9.77 -10.99
C GLY A 185 15.05 -10.22 -11.76
N ASN A 186 13.94 -10.48 -11.10
CA ASN A 186 12.71 -11.08 -11.65
C ASN A 186 11.53 -10.11 -11.74
N VAL A 187 11.80 -8.80 -11.93
CA VAL A 187 10.78 -7.76 -12.02
C VAL A 187 9.93 -7.90 -13.28
N VAL A 188 8.61 -7.81 -13.11
CA VAL A 188 7.62 -7.70 -14.18
C VAL A 188 6.78 -6.45 -13.91
N ASP A 189 6.83 -5.49 -14.81
CA ASP A 189 6.04 -4.27 -14.70
C ASP A 189 4.57 -4.52 -14.97
N ILE A 190 3.72 -3.95 -14.11
CA ILE A 190 2.27 -3.93 -14.28
C ILE A 190 1.75 -2.49 -14.14
N GLY A 191 0.56 -2.26 -14.67
CA GLY A 191 -0.11 -0.97 -14.55
C GLY A 191 -0.46 -0.60 -13.11
N THR A 192 -1.15 0.53 -12.97
CA THR A 192 -1.57 1.03 -11.65
C THR A 192 -2.55 0.08 -10.99
N VAL A 193 -2.30 -0.21 -9.73
CA VAL A 193 -3.16 -1.02 -8.87
C VAL A 193 -3.87 -0.10 -7.88
N ALA A 194 -5.17 0.13 -8.07
CA ALA A 194 -5.96 0.95 -7.17
C ALA A 194 -7.45 0.70 -7.33
N ARG A 195 -8.24 1.14 -6.35
CA ARG A 195 -9.69 1.18 -6.44
C ARG A 195 -10.13 2.55 -6.93
N ARG A 196 -10.89 2.61 -8.03
CA ARG A 196 -11.59 3.83 -8.43
C ARG A 196 -12.81 4.01 -7.55
N GLY A 197 -12.88 5.13 -6.83
CA GLY A 197 -14.03 5.53 -6.04
C GLY A 197 -15.20 6.01 -6.90
N ARG A 198 -16.39 6.03 -6.29
CA ARG A 198 -17.59 6.65 -6.84
C ARG A 198 -17.76 8.02 -6.20
N ASN A 199 -18.02 9.05 -6.99
CA ASN A 199 -18.38 10.34 -6.45
C ASN A 199 -19.77 10.23 -5.77
N ARG A 200 -19.81 10.46 -4.48
CA ARG A 200 -20.98 10.42 -3.61
C ARG A 200 -21.15 11.74 -2.85
N ARG A 201 -20.73 12.84 -3.48
CA ARG A 201 -20.78 14.18 -2.88
C ARG A 201 -22.15 14.54 -2.33
N ASP A 202 -23.21 14.14 -3.03
CA ASP A 202 -24.61 14.44 -2.65
C ASP A 202 -25.06 13.73 -1.35
N GLU A 203 -24.31 12.71 -0.90
CA GLU A 203 -24.58 11.98 0.34
C GLU A 203 -23.82 12.57 1.54
N LEU A 204 -22.90 13.51 1.31
CA LEU A 204 -22.06 14.09 2.35
C LEU A 204 -22.73 15.32 3.00
N PRO A 205 -22.57 15.52 4.32
CA PRO A 205 -23.13 16.67 5.01
C PRO A 205 -22.46 17.98 4.58
N GLY A 206 -23.17 19.08 4.74
CA GLY A 206 -22.69 20.44 4.50
C GLY A 206 -23.49 21.16 3.41
N PRO A 207 -23.31 22.48 3.30
CA PRO A 207 -23.95 23.26 2.24
C PRO A 207 -23.46 22.79 0.87
N ALA A 208 -24.37 22.64 -0.09
CA ALA A 208 -24.04 22.20 -1.45
C ALA A 208 -23.03 23.13 -2.15
N ALA A 209 -22.92 24.37 -1.73
CA ALA A 209 -21.97 25.36 -2.24
C ALA A 209 -20.60 25.37 -1.54
N ALA A 210 -20.47 24.68 -0.40
CA ALA A 210 -19.19 24.62 0.31
C ALA A 210 -18.24 23.62 -0.35
N ARG A 211 -16.95 23.96 -0.40
CA ARG A 211 -15.91 23.04 -0.82
C ARG A 211 -15.56 22.06 0.31
N LEU A 212 -15.26 20.84 -0.05
CA LEU A 212 -14.85 19.79 0.88
C LEU A 212 -13.40 19.37 0.59
N GLY A 213 -12.53 19.53 1.58
CA GLY A 213 -11.17 18.99 1.54
C GLY A 213 -11.05 17.73 2.38
N LEU A 214 -10.17 16.82 1.98
CA LEU A 214 -9.80 15.63 2.74
C LEU A 214 -8.37 15.76 3.24
N VAL A 215 -8.17 15.69 4.57
CA VAL A 215 -6.84 15.66 5.20
C VAL A 215 -6.51 14.21 5.56
N ALA A 216 -5.56 13.60 4.83
CA ALA A 216 -5.29 12.17 4.89
C ALA A 216 -3.78 11.84 4.90
N PHE A 217 -3.13 11.89 6.08
CA PHE A 217 -1.70 11.59 6.23
C PHE A 217 -1.37 10.12 6.47
N GLY A 218 -2.35 9.22 6.32
CA GLY A 218 -2.21 7.78 6.50
C GLY A 218 -2.29 7.35 7.97
N GLY A 219 -1.92 6.09 8.25
CA GLY A 219 -2.02 5.48 9.59
C GLY A 219 -0.82 5.72 10.50
N ILE A 220 0.12 6.60 10.15
CA ILE A 220 1.28 6.96 10.97
C ILE A 220 0.99 8.34 11.57
N ASP A 221 1.23 8.49 12.89
CA ASP A 221 1.05 9.76 13.58
C ASP A 221 1.86 10.86 12.91
N HIS A 222 1.25 12.04 12.81
CA HIS A 222 1.87 13.24 12.27
C HIS A 222 1.55 14.45 13.16
N ASP A 223 2.44 15.43 13.13
CA ASP A 223 2.35 16.61 14.01
C ASP A 223 1.29 17.65 13.56
N LEU A 224 0.52 17.35 12.52
CA LEU A 224 -0.53 18.23 11.99
C LEU A 224 -1.81 18.07 12.82
N SER A 225 -1.91 18.83 13.89
CA SER A 225 -3.13 18.91 14.71
C SER A 225 -4.26 19.61 13.97
N MET A 226 -5.44 18.98 13.87
CA MET A 226 -6.63 19.61 13.29
C MET A 226 -7.10 20.84 14.07
N ALA A 227 -6.73 20.97 15.34
CA ALA A 227 -6.97 22.20 16.12
C ALA A 227 -6.23 23.44 15.54
N ARG A 228 -5.07 23.22 14.91
CA ARG A 228 -4.24 24.25 14.28
C ARG A 228 -4.47 24.39 12.78
N TRP A 229 -5.38 23.55 12.21
CA TRP A 229 -5.68 23.60 10.78
C TRP A 229 -6.28 24.96 10.39
N PRO A 230 -5.81 25.60 9.31
CA PRO A 230 -6.32 26.91 8.88
C PRO A 230 -7.82 26.88 8.61
N ARG A 231 -8.56 27.88 9.15
CA ARG A 231 -9.96 28.12 8.77
C ARG A 231 -10.00 28.85 7.43
N LEU A 232 -10.76 28.32 6.48
CA LEU A 232 -10.98 28.96 5.19
C LEU A 232 -12.47 29.15 4.96
N GLU A 233 -12.87 30.35 4.56
CA GLU A 233 -14.26 30.65 4.25
C GLU A 233 -14.78 29.77 3.11
N GLY A 234 -15.94 29.16 3.28
CA GLY A 234 -16.54 28.28 2.29
C GLY A 234 -15.93 26.89 2.19
N TRP A 235 -15.05 26.49 3.14
CA TRP A 235 -14.47 25.16 3.19
C TRP A 235 -14.93 24.37 4.41
N THR A 236 -15.11 23.07 4.19
CA THR A 236 -15.23 22.05 5.23
C THR A 236 -14.12 21.01 5.01
N TRP A 237 -13.58 20.47 6.10
CA TRP A 237 -12.46 19.52 6.03
C TRP A 237 -12.87 18.18 6.66
N ALA A 238 -12.63 17.09 5.96
CA ALA A 238 -12.76 15.74 6.51
C ALA A 238 -11.39 15.23 6.96
N SER A 239 -11.29 14.68 8.17
CA SER A 239 -10.06 14.14 8.73
C SER A 239 -10.29 12.83 9.48
N ALA A 240 -9.25 11.97 9.55
CA ALA A 240 -9.24 10.79 10.42
C ALA A 240 -8.88 11.12 11.88
N GLN A 241 -8.31 12.30 12.12
CA GLN A 241 -7.94 12.76 13.46
C GLN A 241 -9.17 13.23 14.24
N ASP A 242 -9.00 13.31 15.55
CA ASP A 242 -10.02 13.85 16.43
C ASP A 242 -10.38 15.29 16.03
N CYS A 243 -11.67 15.53 15.88
CA CYS A 243 -12.21 16.83 15.54
C CYS A 243 -12.36 17.65 16.83
N PRO A 244 -11.68 18.81 16.94
CA PRO A 244 -11.86 19.67 18.10
C PRO A 244 -13.33 20.14 18.19
N PRO A 245 -13.97 20.09 19.37
CA PRO A 245 -15.40 20.37 19.51
C PRO A 245 -15.80 21.80 19.09
N GLU A 246 -14.85 22.73 19.12
CA GLU A 246 -15.03 24.13 18.72
C GLU A 246 -14.90 24.37 17.21
N ARG A 247 -14.63 23.30 16.42
CA ARG A 247 -14.41 23.35 14.97
C ARG A 247 -15.61 22.77 14.24
N ASP A 248 -16.49 23.65 13.80
CA ASP A 248 -17.67 23.33 12.98
C ASP A 248 -17.35 23.10 11.49
N ASP A 249 -16.14 23.47 11.08
CA ASP A 249 -15.60 23.32 9.74
C ASP A 249 -14.78 22.01 9.55
N ILE A 250 -14.69 21.14 10.57
CA ILE A 250 -13.96 19.87 10.52
C ILE A 250 -14.92 18.71 10.84
N LEU A 251 -14.90 17.69 9.99
CA LEU A 251 -15.70 16.47 10.11
C LEU A 251 -14.81 15.26 10.32
N SER A 252 -15.26 14.31 11.13
CA SER A 252 -14.66 12.97 11.16
C SER A 252 -15.03 12.21 9.87
N TRP A 253 -14.05 11.89 9.04
CA TRP A 253 -14.35 11.13 7.81
C TRP A 253 -14.90 9.71 8.09
N ARG A 254 -14.61 9.15 9.26
CA ARG A 254 -15.16 7.85 9.69
C ARG A 254 -16.66 7.92 9.92
N GLU A 255 -17.15 9.06 10.41
CA GLU A 255 -18.59 9.29 10.64
C GLU A 255 -19.36 9.54 9.33
N LEU A 256 -18.66 9.85 8.23
CA LEU A 256 -19.27 10.02 6.92
C LEU A 256 -19.76 8.69 6.31
N GLY A 257 -19.33 7.53 6.84
CA GLY A 257 -19.83 6.21 6.44
C GLY A 257 -19.49 5.80 5.00
N LEU A 258 -18.56 6.50 4.34
CA LEU A 258 -18.13 6.17 2.98
C LEU A 258 -16.85 5.33 2.99
N PRO A 259 -16.72 4.38 2.07
CA PRO A 259 -15.42 3.78 1.77
C PRO A 259 -14.40 4.85 1.39
N PHE A 260 -13.14 4.71 1.81
CA PHE A 260 -12.12 5.73 1.61
C PHE A 260 -11.95 6.16 0.13
N ALA A 261 -11.96 5.21 -0.81
CA ALA A 261 -11.87 5.54 -2.24
C ALA A 261 -13.07 6.37 -2.74
N ASP A 262 -14.28 6.11 -2.22
CA ASP A 262 -15.48 6.88 -2.54
C ASP A 262 -15.39 8.29 -1.93
N LEU A 263 -14.84 8.42 -0.72
CA LEU A 263 -14.55 9.71 -0.11
C LEU A 263 -13.54 10.50 -0.93
N VAL A 264 -12.42 9.87 -1.34
CA VAL A 264 -11.42 10.47 -2.25
C VAL A 264 -12.09 11.02 -3.52
N ALA A 265 -12.99 10.25 -4.14
CA ALA A 265 -13.68 10.67 -5.36
C ALA A 265 -14.75 11.75 -5.14
N SER A 266 -15.10 12.06 -3.88
CA SER A 266 -16.20 12.95 -3.51
C SER A 266 -15.75 14.32 -2.96
N VAL A 267 -14.43 14.53 -2.83
CA VAL A 267 -13.86 15.79 -2.31
C VAL A 267 -13.34 16.70 -3.42
N ASP A 268 -13.19 17.98 -3.12
CA ASP A 268 -12.67 18.98 -4.06
C ASP A 268 -11.12 19.02 -4.06
N VAL A 269 -10.49 18.59 -2.95
CA VAL A 269 -9.03 18.52 -2.80
C VAL A 269 -8.65 17.49 -1.75
N ILE A 270 -7.48 16.88 -1.92
CA ILE A 270 -6.85 16.05 -0.90
C ILE A 270 -5.60 16.75 -0.43
N VAL A 271 -5.41 16.82 0.90
CA VAL A 271 -4.18 17.25 1.54
C VAL A 271 -3.53 16.03 2.20
N THR A 272 -2.32 15.68 1.79
CA THR A 272 -1.71 14.41 2.17
C THR A 272 -0.17 14.46 2.15
N LYS A 273 0.48 13.32 2.28
CA LYS A 273 1.88 13.05 1.97
C LYS A 273 1.98 12.01 0.85
N PRO A 274 3.14 11.83 0.20
CA PRO A 274 3.33 10.76 -0.76
C PRO A 274 2.98 9.41 -0.16
N GLY A 275 2.10 8.69 -0.84
CA GLY A 275 1.65 7.36 -0.47
C GLY A 275 0.88 6.72 -1.61
N TYR A 276 1.28 5.51 -1.98
CA TYR A 276 0.78 4.83 -3.17
C TYR A 276 -0.75 4.83 -3.26
N GLY A 277 -1.45 4.38 -2.20
CA GLY A 277 -2.91 4.25 -2.24
C GLY A 277 -3.62 5.58 -2.48
N THR A 278 -3.31 6.62 -1.68
CA THR A 278 -3.97 7.93 -1.80
C THR A 278 -3.67 8.59 -3.15
N PHE A 279 -2.41 8.51 -3.61
CA PHE A 279 -2.01 9.11 -4.89
C PHE A 279 -2.68 8.44 -6.08
N THR A 280 -2.72 7.10 -6.08
CA THR A 280 -3.35 6.36 -7.17
C THR A 280 -4.86 6.52 -7.19
N GLU A 281 -5.54 6.50 -6.04
CA GLU A 281 -6.98 6.75 -5.94
C GLU A 281 -7.33 8.19 -6.38
N ALA A 282 -6.50 9.19 -6.02
CA ALA A 282 -6.67 10.57 -6.48
C ALA A 282 -6.48 10.71 -7.99
N GLY A 283 -5.41 10.13 -8.55
CA GLY A 283 -5.14 10.15 -9.99
C GLY A 283 -6.20 9.41 -10.83
N LEU A 284 -6.80 8.33 -10.29
CA LEU A 284 -7.92 7.65 -10.93
C LEU A 284 -9.21 8.47 -10.92
N SER A 285 -9.37 9.37 -9.93
CA SER A 285 -10.56 10.19 -9.75
C SER A 285 -10.40 11.60 -10.29
N GLY A 286 -9.16 12.02 -10.65
CA GLY A 286 -8.83 13.37 -11.12
C GLY A 286 -8.95 14.44 -10.03
N VAL A 287 -8.92 14.04 -8.74
CA VAL A 287 -9.06 14.97 -7.62
C VAL A 287 -7.73 15.66 -7.34
N PRO A 288 -7.68 17.01 -7.27
CA PRO A 288 -6.47 17.77 -6.98
C PRO A 288 -5.82 17.38 -5.66
N VAL A 289 -4.49 17.36 -5.63
CA VAL A 289 -3.71 16.95 -4.44
C VAL A 289 -2.69 18.03 -4.06
N LEU A 290 -2.82 18.54 -2.83
CA LEU A 290 -1.78 19.30 -2.15
C LEU A 290 -1.03 18.33 -1.23
N TYR A 291 0.29 18.21 -1.35
CA TYR A 291 1.00 17.22 -0.54
C TYR A 291 2.32 17.74 0.03
N VAL A 292 2.61 17.29 1.25
CA VAL A 292 3.91 17.58 1.89
C VAL A 292 4.97 16.69 1.25
N ALA A 293 5.94 17.31 0.58
CA ALA A 293 7.02 16.61 -0.11
C ALA A 293 7.81 15.69 0.83
N ARG A 294 8.25 14.55 0.32
CA ARG A 294 9.10 13.58 1.02
C ARG A 294 10.27 13.14 0.13
N PRO A 295 11.26 14.02 -0.10
CA PRO A 295 12.31 13.79 -1.10
C PRO A 295 13.28 12.67 -0.76
N ASP A 296 13.40 12.29 0.51
CA ASP A 296 14.27 11.22 1.01
C ASP A 296 13.68 9.81 0.87
N TRP A 297 12.39 9.68 0.48
CA TRP A 297 11.73 8.40 0.29
C TRP A 297 11.92 7.91 -1.14
N PRO A 298 12.59 6.76 -1.38
CA PRO A 298 12.97 6.32 -2.73
C PRO A 298 11.83 6.16 -3.73
N GLU A 299 10.60 5.95 -3.24
CA GLU A 299 9.41 5.81 -4.08
C GLU A 299 8.81 7.17 -4.50
N SER A 300 9.08 8.26 -3.73
CA SER A 300 8.44 9.57 -3.94
C SER A 300 8.67 10.16 -5.32
N PRO A 301 9.87 10.15 -5.92
CA PRO A 301 10.06 10.78 -7.23
C PRO A 301 9.17 10.19 -8.32
N ALA A 302 9.01 8.87 -8.34
CA ALA A 302 8.14 8.19 -9.31
C ALA A 302 6.65 8.48 -9.04
N MET A 303 6.26 8.48 -7.76
CA MET A 303 4.89 8.81 -7.35
C MET A 303 4.52 10.25 -7.68
N ASP A 304 5.42 11.20 -7.42
CA ASP A 304 5.19 12.62 -7.68
C ASP A 304 5.00 12.89 -9.19
N LEU A 305 5.89 12.35 -10.02
CA LEU A 305 5.79 12.45 -11.48
C LEU A 305 4.49 11.83 -12.00
N TRP A 306 4.15 10.65 -11.50
CA TRP A 306 2.93 9.97 -11.90
C TRP A 306 1.68 10.78 -11.48
N LEU A 307 1.66 11.30 -10.26
CA LEU A 307 0.53 12.09 -9.77
C LEU A 307 0.32 13.35 -10.61
N MET A 308 1.41 14.09 -10.90
CA MET A 308 1.38 15.29 -11.74
C MET A 308 0.91 15.02 -13.17
N ALA A 309 1.10 13.80 -13.68
CA ALA A 309 0.63 13.40 -15.00
C ALA A 309 -0.88 13.06 -15.03
N HIS A 310 -1.50 12.81 -13.86
CA HIS A 310 -2.88 12.29 -13.81
C HIS A 310 -3.86 13.16 -13.00
N THR A 311 -3.36 14.17 -12.28
CA THR A 311 -4.21 15.18 -11.64
C THR A 311 -3.41 16.47 -11.38
N ARG A 312 -4.10 17.53 -10.98
CA ARG A 312 -3.44 18.71 -10.45
C ARG A 312 -2.76 18.36 -9.15
N ALA A 313 -1.46 18.56 -9.05
CA ALA A 313 -0.67 18.21 -7.86
C ALA A 313 0.33 19.33 -7.55
N LEU A 314 0.42 19.69 -6.27
CA LEU A 314 1.35 20.71 -5.79
C LEU A 314 2.04 20.20 -4.53
N ALA A 315 3.38 20.11 -4.60
CA ALA A 315 4.23 19.80 -3.47
C ALA A 315 4.49 21.06 -2.65
N VAL A 316 4.40 20.97 -1.32
CA VAL A 316 4.65 22.06 -0.38
C VAL A 316 5.40 21.55 0.85
N THR A 317 5.98 22.46 1.63
CA THR A 317 6.42 22.17 2.99
C THR A 317 5.25 22.27 3.98
N VAL A 318 5.42 21.75 5.19
CA VAL A 318 4.43 21.91 6.26
C VAL A 318 4.23 23.38 6.61
N GLU A 319 5.32 24.17 6.62
CA GLU A 319 5.28 25.60 6.92
C GLU A 319 4.50 26.38 5.86
N GLU A 320 4.74 26.11 4.58
CA GLU A 320 3.99 26.73 3.47
C GLU A 320 2.50 26.38 3.54
N MET A 321 2.19 25.10 3.83
CA MET A 321 0.81 24.63 3.92
C MET A 321 0.05 25.30 5.08
N LEU A 322 0.62 25.33 6.28
CA LEU A 322 -0.03 25.90 7.48
C LEU A 322 0.03 27.43 7.48
N GLY A 323 1.03 28.05 6.83
CA GLY A 323 1.23 29.49 6.80
C GLY A 323 0.27 30.22 5.86
N ASP A 324 -0.03 29.65 4.69
CA ASP A 324 -0.93 30.24 3.68
C ASP A 324 -1.60 29.17 2.81
N LEU A 325 -2.41 28.33 3.42
CA LEU A 325 -3.14 27.26 2.76
C LEU A 325 -4.02 27.78 1.59
N GLU A 326 -4.61 28.98 1.76
CA GLU A 326 -5.48 29.56 0.73
C GLU A 326 -4.72 29.87 -0.56
N SER A 327 -3.52 30.44 -0.46
CA SER A 327 -2.67 30.72 -1.61
C SER A 327 -2.20 29.43 -2.29
N GLN A 328 -1.83 28.40 -1.50
CA GLN A 328 -1.44 27.10 -2.05
C GLN A 328 -2.59 26.45 -2.82
N LEU A 329 -3.81 26.51 -2.29
CA LEU A 329 -4.99 25.98 -2.98
C LEU A 329 -5.31 26.77 -4.26
N ARG A 330 -5.19 28.12 -4.25
CA ARG A 330 -5.34 28.90 -5.47
C ARG A 330 -4.33 28.51 -6.53
N THR A 331 -3.08 28.34 -6.15
CA THR A 331 -2.02 27.86 -7.05
C THR A 331 -2.35 26.48 -7.61
N LEU A 332 -2.71 25.52 -6.76
CA LEU A 332 -3.10 24.18 -7.16
C LEU A 332 -4.26 24.17 -8.18
N PHE A 333 -5.32 24.94 -7.90
CA PHE A 333 -6.49 25.00 -8.80
C PHE A 333 -6.23 25.75 -10.11
N SER A 334 -5.18 26.57 -10.17
CA SER A 334 -4.75 27.25 -11.42
C SER A 334 -3.97 26.33 -12.37
N LEU A 335 -3.45 25.18 -11.87
CA LEU A 335 -2.76 24.21 -12.71
C LEU A 335 -3.71 23.62 -13.78
N PRO A 336 -3.19 23.23 -14.96
CA PRO A 336 -4.00 22.59 -15.98
C PRO A 336 -4.55 21.25 -15.48
N SER A 337 -5.77 20.91 -15.90
CA SER A 337 -6.32 19.57 -15.64
C SER A 337 -5.55 18.52 -16.45
N GLN A 338 -5.45 17.30 -15.89
CA GLN A 338 -4.77 16.18 -16.50
C GLN A 338 -5.79 15.07 -16.83
N ASP A 339 -5.38 14.14 -17.68
CA ASP A 339 -6.17 12.94 -17.96
C ASP A 339 -6.08 11.97 -16.78
N VAL A 340 -7.22 11.43 -16.37
CA VAL A 340 -7.28 10.48 -15.26
C VAL A 340 -6.61 9.15 -15.59
N ALA A 341 -5.96 8.55 -14.60
CA ALA A 341 -5.32 7.26 -14.74
C ALA A 341 -6.34 6.11 -14.89
N GLN A 342 -5.82 4.95 -15.29
CA GLN A 342 -6.56 3.69 -15.35
C GLN A 342 -5.88 2.64 -14.46
N ALA A 343 -6.67 1.81 -13.78
CA ALA A 343 -6.19 0.77 -12.87
C ALA A 343 -6.03 -0.59 -13.59
N MET A 344 -5.21 -0.63 -14.63
CA MET A 344 -4.98 -1.85 -15.41
C MET A 344 -4.28 -2.93 -14.61
N GLY A 345 -3.40 -2.55 -13.68
CA GLY A 345 -2.63 -3.48 -12.85
C GLY A 345 -3.48 -4.40 -11.98
N ASN A 346 -4.73 -4.05 -11.68
CA ASN A 346 -5.64 -4.93 -10.94
C ASN A 346 -5.88 -6.25 -11.66
N GLU A 347 -6.21 -6.18 -12.95
CA GLU A 347 -6.50 -7.35 -13.78
C GLU A 347 -5.22 -8.07 -14.22
N GLU A 348 -4.15 -7.33 -14.53
CA GLU A 348 -2.84 -7.88 -14.88
C GLU A 348 -2.26 -8.72 -13.73
N ALA A 349 -2.28 -8.20 -12.51
CA ALA A 349 -1.84 -8.95 -11.33
C ALA A 349 -2.75 -10.14 -11.03
N ALA A 350 -4.08 -9.96 -11.11
CA ALA A 350 -5.03 -11.05 -10.88
C ALA A 350 -4.86 -12.18 -11.90
N GLU A 351 -4.61 -11.85 -13.17
CA GLU A 351 -4.35 -12.86 -14.20
C GLU A 351 -3.03 -13.59 -13.95
N PHE A 352 -1.98 -12.89 -13.55
CA PHE A 352 -0.71 -13.53 -13.20
C PHE A 352 -0.88 -14.51 -12.05
N ILE A 353 -1.55 -14.08 -10.98
CA ILE A 353 -1.82 -14.90 -9.78
C ILE A 353 -2.74 -16.08 -10.14
N ASP A 354 -3.72 -15.88 -11.00
CA ASP A 354 -4.62 -16.94 -11.48
C ASP A 354 -3.87 -18.06 -12.19
N ARG A 355 -2.94 -17.70 -13.08
CA ARG A 355 -2.03 -18.66 -13.71
C ARG A 355 -1.14 -19.38 -12.71
N LEU A 356 -0.64 -18.66 -11.70
CA LEU A 356 0.18 -19.25 -10.64
C LEU A 356 -0.59 -20.29 -9.82
N LEU A 357 -1.86 -20.02 -9.49
CA LEU A 357 -2.76 -20.96 -8.80
C LEU A 357 -3.07 -22.22 -9.60
N LEU A 358 -2.96 -22.16 -10.95
CA LEU A 358 -3.21 -23.28 -11.84
C LEU A 358 -1.95 -24.07 -12.19
N ALA A 359 -0.76 -23.49 -12.00
CA ALA A 359 0.48 -24.20 -12.24
C ALA A 359 0.53 -25.46 -11.37
N GLU A 360 0.61 -26.62 -12.00
CA GLU A 360 0.88 -27.86 -11.28
C GLU A 360 2.24 -27.71 -10.58
N VAL A 361 2.30 -28.06 -9.30
CA VAL A 361 3.58 -28.23 -8.59
C VAL A 361 4.30 -29.34 -9.33
N GLY A 362 5.26 -28.98 -10.19
CA GLY A 362 6.02 -29.96 -10.96
C GLY A 362 6.64 -30.96 -9.99
N THR A 363 6.18 -32.20 -10.10
CA THR A 363 6.90 -33.33 -9.53
C THR A 363 8.30 -33.29 -10.14
N CYS A 364 9.29 -32.94 -9.32
CA CYS A 364 10.69 -33.10 -9.68
C CYS A 364 10.90 -34.60 -9.79
N GLU A 365 10.72 -35.15 -11.02
CA GLU A 365 11.21 -36.49 -11.32
C GLU A 365 12.73 -36.41 -11.23
N SER A 366 13.24 -36.99 -10.15
CA SER A 366 14.64 -37.28 -9.97
C SER A 366 15.11 -38.22 -11.08
N SER A 367 15.90 -37.67 -12.00
CA SER A 367 16.72 -38.41 -12.93
C SER A 367 18.14 -38.51 -12.44
#